data_b6cd3a7f5eb9a86a3f6fd5884d7f7cdd
#
_entry.id   b6cd3a7f5eb9a86a3f6fd5884d7f7cdd
#
_cell.length_a   1.000
_cell.length_b   1.000
_cell.length_c   1.000
_cell.angle_alpha   90.00
_cell.angle_beta   90.00
_cell.angle_gamma   90.00
#
_symmetry.space_group_name_H-M   'P 1'
#
loop_
_entity.id
_entity.type
_entity.pdbx_description
1 polymer ?
#
loop_
_entity_poly.entity_id
_entity_poly.type
_entity_poly.pdbx_seq_one_letter_code
_entity_poly.pdbx_strand_id
1 'polypeptide(L)' 'MSQISNRPVDWETLVRENEDRLYRAALAILGDAQEAEDAVQDTFLKFLEKAPAELDSPPAWLMRVLVN' A
#
# COMPACT_ATOMS: atom_id res chain seq x y z
N MET A 1 14.49 21.55 4.89
CA MET A 1 14.31 21.32 4.66
C MET A 1 14.11 20.44 3.89
N SER A 2 14.28 20.17 3.46
CA SER A 2 14.17 19.42 2.63
C SER A 2 14.56 18.10 2.79
N GLN A 3 14.72 17.57 3.80
CA GLN A 3 15.13 16.35 3.99
C GLN A 3 14.18 15.39 3.56
N ILE A 4 12.99 15.72 3.37
CA ILE A 4 12.05 14.82 2.87
C ILE A 4 12.45 14.22 1.59
N SER A 5 13.11 14.97 0.79
CA SER A 5 13.46 14.50 -0.52
C SER A 5 14.46 13.38 -0.48
N ASN A 6 15.04 13.09 0.65
CA ASN A 6 15.97 12.01 0.71
C ASN A 6 15.31 10.69 0.95
N ARG A 7 14.02 10.64 1.16
CA ARG A 7 13.36 9.39 1.40
C ARG A 7 13.11 8.68 0.11
N PRO A 8 13.36 7.39 0.01
CA PRO A 8 13.05 6.64 -1.20
C PRO A 8 11.55 6.59 -1.44
N VAL A 9 10.76 6.60 -0.37
CA VAL A 9 9.31 6.55 -0.48
C VAL A 9 8.72 7.57 0.47
N ASP A 10 7.82 8.41 -0.05
CA ASP A 10 7.08 9.34 0.78
C ASP A 10 5.80 8.63 1.17
N TRP A 11 5.64 8.37 2.46
CA TRP A 11 4.54 7.58 2.97
C TRP A 11 3.18 8.14 2.59
N GLU A 12 3.01 9.43 2.75
CA GLU A 12 1.73 10.03 2.44
C GLU A 12 1.38 9.92 0.98
N THR A 13 2.37 10.14 0.12
CA THR A 13 2.16 10.02 -1.30
C THR A 13 1.86 8.58 -1.67
N LEU A 14 2.58 7.64 -1.08
CA LEU A 14 2.37 6.24 -1.38
C LEU A 14 0.94 5.83 -1.05
N VAL A 15 0.47 6.22 0.13
CA VAL A 15 -0.89 5.88 0.53
C VAL A 15 -1.89 6.53 -0.40
N ARG A 16 -1.72 7.84 -0.63
CA ARG A 16 -2.69 8.59 -1.42
C ARG A 16 -2.81 8.04 -2.83
N GLU A 17 -1.69 7.68 -3.43
CA GLU A 17 -1.70 7.25 -4.81
C GLU A 17 -2.15 5.80 -4.99
N ASN A 18 -2.09 4.99 -3.93
CA ASN A 18 -2.39 3.58 -4.08
C ASN A 18 -3.65 3.12 -3.36
N GLU A 19 -4.12 3.92 -2.43
CA GLU A 19 -5.22 3.53 -1.58
C GLU A 19 -6.46 3.14 -2.38
N ASP A 20 -6.84 3.97 -3.33
CA ASP A 20 -8.04 3.72 -4.10
C ASP A 20 -7.91 2.48 -4.96
N ARG A 21 -6.77 2.30 -5.58
CA ARG A 21 -6.55 1.14 -6.42
C ARG A 21 -6.57 -0.15 -5.62
N LEU A 22 -5.92 -0.11 -4.46
CA LEU A 22 -5.93 -1.29 -3.58
C LEU A 22 -7.33 -1.58 -3.08
N TYR A 23 -8.07 -0.53 -2.75
CA TYR A 23 -9.43 -0.72 -2.27
C TYR A 23 -10.30 -1.36 -3.33
N ARG A 24 -10.21 -0.89 -4.56
CA ARG A 24 -11.01 -1.48 -5.63
C ARG A 24 -10.67 -2.94 -5.85
N ALA A 25 -9.39 -3.27 -5.80
CA ALA A 25 -8.98 -4.66 -5.97
C ALA A 25 -9.51 -5.51 -4.82
N ALA A 26 -9.39 -5.01 -3.60
CA ALA A 26 -9.86 -5.74 -2.42
C ALA A 26 -11.37 -5.93 -2.48
N LEU A 27 -12.07 -4.89 -2.89
CA LEU A 27 -13.52 -4.97 -2.97
C LEU A 27 -13.95 -5.99 -4.00
N ALA A 28 -13.24 -6.05 -5.13
CA ALA A 28 -13.56 -7.02 -6.17
C ALA A 28 -13.35 -8.46 -5.67
N ILE A 29 -12.36 -8.65 -4.83
CA ILE A 29 -12.06 -9.98 -4.30
C ILE A 29 -12.99 -10.35 -3.15
N LEU A 30 -13.19 -9.43 -2.23
CA LEU A 30 -13.90 -9.73 -0.98
C LEU A 30 -15.39 -9.46 -1.03
N GLY A 31 -15.81 -8.53 -1.86
CA GLY A 31 -17.22 -8.23 -2.02
C GLY A 31 -17.85 -7.48 -0.85
N ASP A 32 -17.02 -6.92 0.04
CA ASP A 32 -17.53 -6.26 1.24
C ASP A 32 -16.68 -5.05 1.52
N ALA A 33 -17.31 -3.88 1.66
CA ALA A 33 -16.58 -2.63 1.82
C ALA A 33 -15.74 -2.60 3.09
N GLN A 34 -16.29 -3.08 4.18
CA GLN A 34 -15.56 -3.05 5.44
C GLN A 34 -14.35 -3.97 5.39
N GLU A 35 -14.52 -5.15 4.85
CA GLU A 35 -13.42 -6.08 4.72
C GLU A 35 -12.36 -5.54 3.76
N ALA A 36 -12.79 -4.86 2.71
CA ALA A 36 -11.85 -4.28 1.77
C ALA A 36 -11.01 -3.20 2.44
N GLU A 37 -11.64 -2.35 3.25
CA GLU A 37 -10.89 -1.33 3.96
C GLU A 37 -9.90 -1.94 4.92
N ASP A 38 -10.30 -2.98 5.63
CA ASP A 38 -9.40 -3.65 6.56
C ASP A 38 -8.22 -4.27 5.83
N ALA A 39 -8.47 -4.85 4.67
CA ALA A 39 -7.41 -5.46 3.89
C ALA A 39 -6.41 -4.42 3.39
N VAL A 40 -6.90 -3.26 2.98
CA VAL A 40 -6.03 -2.19 2.52
C VAL A 40 -5.16 -1.68 3.67
N GLN A 41 -5.78 -1.44 4.84
CA GLN A 41 -5.02 -0.99 5.99
C GLN A 41 -3.95 -2.00 6.39
N ASP A 42 -4.32 -3.28 6.39
CA ASP A 42 -3.37 -4.31 6.75
C ASP A 42 -2.20 -4.36 5.76
N THR A 43 -2.50 -4.14 4.49
CA THR A 43 -1.46 -4.13 3.46
C THR A 43 -0.46 -3.00 3.71
N PHE A 44 -0.96 -1.81 4.04
CA PHE A 44 -0.06 -0.70 4.33
C PHE A 44 0.74 -0.93 5.60
N LEU A 45 0.14 -1.55 6.60
CA LEU A 45 0.88 -1.88 7.81
C LEU A 45 2.00 -2.86 7.52
N LYS A 46 1.72 -3.84 6.68
CA LYS A 46 2.76 -4.79 6.30
C LYS A 46 3.87 -4.12 5.52
N PHE A 47 3.54 -3.10 4.75
CA PHE A 47 4.58 -2.35 4.05
C PHE A 47 5.53 -1.71 5.06
N LEU A 48 4.97 -1.09 6.09
CA LEU A 48 5.81 -0.47 7.11
C LEU A 48 6.69 -1.48 7.83
N GLU A 49 6.17 -2.67 8.04
CA GLU A 49 6.88 -3.67 8.84
C GLU A 49 7.87 -4.49 8.04
N LYS A 50 7.52 -4.81 6.80
CA LYS A 50 8.24 -5.85 6.09
C LYS A 50 8.78 -5.49 4.73
N ALA A 51 8.41 -4.34 4.18
CA ALA A 51 8.88 -4.01 2.85
C ALA A 51 10.40 -3.88 2.84
N PRO A 52 11.05 -4.43 1.82
CA PRO A 52 12.51 -4.30 1.75
C PRO A 52 12.91 -2.84 1.60
N ALA A 53 14.11 -2.52 2.08
CA ALA A 53 14.60 -1.17 1.97
C ALA A 53 14.72 -0.73 0.52
N GLU A 54 15.08 -1.66 -0.36
CA GLU A 54 15.19 -1.34 -1.76
C GLU A 54 14.09 -2.03 -2.52
N LEU A 55 13.13 -1.27 -2.97
CA LEU A 55 12.03 -1.77 -3.72
C LEU A 55 11.98 -1.10 -5.07
N ASP A 56 11.89 -1.91 -6.12
CA ASP A 56 11.77 -1.35 -7.46
C ASP A 56 10.40 -0.69 -7.62
N SER A 57 9.38 -1.31 -7.09
CA SER A 57 8.03 -0.78 -7.28
C SER A 57 7.18 -1.01 -6.05
N PRO A 58 7.10 0.00 -5.17
CA PRO A 58 6.21 -0.10 -4.02
C PRO A 58 4.76 -0.40 -4.37
N PRO A 59 4.19 0.20 -5.43
CA PRO A 59 2.81 -0.15 -5.77
C PRO A 59 2.63 -1.63 -6.12
N ALA A 60 3.60 -2.21 -6.82
CA ALA A 60 3.50 -3.62 -7.17
C ALA A 60 3.62 -4.50 -5.95
N TRP A 61 4.49 -4.12 -5.01
CA TRP A 61 4.64 -4.86 -3.77
C TRP A 61 3.34 -4.86 -2.97
N LEU A 62 2.72 -3.68 -2.87
CA LEU A 62 1.47 -3.54 -2.15
C LEU A 62 0.38 -4.42 -2.77
N MET A 63 0.29 -4.39 -4.09
CA MET A 63 -0.75 -5.18 -4.75
C MET A 63 -0.52 -6.66 -4.55
N ARG A 64 0.74 -7.09 -4.60
CA ARG A 64 1.05 -8.49 -4.39
C ARG A 64 0.65 -8.95 -2.99
N VAL A 65 0.96 -8.13 -1.99
CA VAL A 65 0.61 -8.48 -0.62
C VAL A 65 -0.90 -8.53 -0.45
N LEU A 66 -1.59 -7.57 -1.05
CA LEU A 66 -3.03 -7.52 -0.93
C LEU A 66 -3.69 -8.79 -1.47
N VAL A 67 -3.26 -9.24 -2.64
CA VAL A 67 -3.93 -10.36 -3.28
C VAL A 67 -3.42 -11.72 -2.81
N ASN A 68 -2.33 -11.74 -2.09
CA ASN A 68 -1.89 -12.98 -1.52
C ASN A 68 -2.57 -13.20 -0.20
#